data_e84959063b62b595d1a7c09d1f4ae615
#
_entry.id   e84959063b62b595d1a7c09d1f4ae615
#
_cell.length_a   1.000
_cell.length_b   1.000
_cell.length_c   1.000
_cell.angle_alpha   90.00
_cell.angle_beta   90.00
_cell.angle_gamma   90.00
#
_symmetry.space_group_name_H-M   'P 1'
#
loop_
_entity.id
_entity.type
_entity.pdbx_description
1 polymer ?
#
loop_
_entity_poly.entity_id
_entity_poly.type
_entity_poly.pdbx_seq_one_letter_code
_entity_poly.pdbx_strand_id
1 'polypeptide(L)'
;SGIQDWITTTYPEYADAANLPADGSATVSKSTFYNALSGQLASSLTAVKNEQVSAATYTVENLPIGSYMVLVMGGEKAHEAYLTSIRATKYDFDKAKWVVEDGVVNAEDKCKTPDVKKEEDKTTAAIGDKVTFTVDSDVPTYPASAYNVAYELEDTMAEGLTFNGDLKAYGINANGKQELTPGKEFKADYTQSTTDGKTKIFKLKFDYSQIKDYTQIELVYSAT
;
A
#
# COMPACT_ATOMS: atom_id res chain seq x y z
N SER A 1 20.69 5.67 19.93
CA SER A 1 20.51 7.11 19.71
C SER A 1 19.93 7.41 18.35
N GLY A 2 20.46 6.87 17.24
CA GLY A 2 20.08 7.27 15.90
C GLY A 2 18.58 7.22 15.58
N ILE A 3 17.87 6.14 15.93
CA ILE A 3 16.43 6.00 15.63
C ILE A 3 15.60 6.96 16.47
N GLN A 4 15.91 7.11 17.76
CA GLN A 4 15.19 8.04 18.64
C GLN A 4 15.38 9.49 18.19
N ASP A 5 16.60 9.87 17.81
CA ASP A 5 16.90 11.21 17.31
C ASP A 5 16.16 11.47 15.98
N TRP A 6 16.09 10.47 15.09
CA TRP A 6 15.33 10.56 13.86
C TRP A 6 13.82 10.72 14.13
N ILE A 7 13.23 9.96 15.06
CA ILE A 7 11.82 10.09 15.43
C ILE A 7 11.57 11.51 15.98
N THR A 8 12.38 11.97 16.93
CA THR A 8 12.23 13.30 17.55
C THR A 8 12.31 14.43 16.53
N THR A 9 13.14 14.27 15.50
CA THR A 9 13.34 15.31 14.49
C THR A 9 12.28 15.27 13.39
N THR A 10 11.89 14.05 12.93
CA THR A 10 11.04 13.88 11.75
C THR A 10 9.57 13.70 12.11
N TYR A 11 9.30 13.05 13.23
CA TYR A 11 7.97 12.70 13.73
C TYR A 11 7.82 13.02 15.21
N PRO A 12 7.96 14.30 15.63
CA PRO A 12 7.99 14.68 17.04
C PRO A 12 6.76 14.26 17.84
N GLU A 13 5.60 14.19 17.19
CA GLU A 13 4.35 13.72 17.80
C GLU A 13 4.36 12.22 18.20
N TYR A 14 5.31 11.44 17.66
CA TYR A 14 5.55 10.03 18.00
C TYR A 14 6.78 9.81 18.88
N ALA A 15 7.45 10.86 19.30
CA ALA A 15 8.70 10.76 20.08
C ALA A 15 8.49 10.31 21.53
N ASP A 16 7.30 10.56 22.08
CA ASP A 16 6.93 10.14 23.45
C ASP A 16 6.00 8.91 23.40
N ALA A 17 6.56 7.74 23.69
CA ALA A 17 5.80 6.49 23.69
C ALA A 17 4.69 6.42 24.76
N ALA A 18 4.77 7.27 25.80
CA ALA A 18 3.74 7.33 26.85
C ALA A 18 2.54 8.19 26.43
N ASN A 19 2.74 9.12 25.49
CA ASN A 19 1.73 10.09 25.03
C ASN A 19 1.59 10.06 23.52
N LEU A 20 1.42 8.88 22.94
CA LEU A 20 1.17 8.74 21.50
C LEU A 20 -0.15 9.41 21.11
N PRO A 21 -0.22 10.04 19.93
CA PRO A 21 -1.43 10.67 19.44
C PRO A 21 -2.59 9.67 19.38
N ALA A 22 -3.78 10.10 19.75
CA ALA A 22 -4.99 9.33 19.56
C ALA A 22 -5.25 9.11 18.04
N ASP A 23 -5.98 8.05 17.70
CA ASP A 23 -6.31 7.78 16.31
C ASP A 23 -7.07 8.96 15.68
N GLY A 24 -6.58 9.43 14.55
CA GLY A 24 -7.13 10.59 13.82
C GLY A 24 -6.75 11.97 14.37
N SER A 25 -5.98 12.07 15.47
CA SER A 25 -5.54 13.36 16.03
C SER A 25 -4.13 13.79 15.60
N ALA A 26 -3.34 12.88 15.03
CA ALA A 26 -1.99 13.15 14.55
C ALA A 26 -1.99 13.89 13.21
N THR A 27 -1.04 14.77 13.00
CA THR A 27 -0.78 15.42 11.70
C THR A 27 -0.34 14.39 10.66
N VAL A 28 0.47 13.42 11.08
CA VAL A 28 0.91 12.27 10.28
C VAL A 28 0.25 11.02 10.79
N SER A 29 -0.36 10.22 9.92
CA SER A 29 -1.02 8.98 10.34
C SER A 29 -0.03 7.96 10.94
N LYS A 30 -0.49 7.11 11.87
CA LYS A 30 0.32 6.01 12.42
C LYS A 30 0.87 5.09 11.32
N SER A 31 0.06 4.81 10.29
CA SER A 31 0.48 3.99 9.15
C SER A 31 1.68 4.64 8.42
N THR A 32 1.61 5.93 8.11
CA THR A 32 2.71 6.67 7.49
C THR A 32 3.97 6.65 8.35
N PHE A 33 3.82 6.89 9.66
CA PHE A 33 4.95 6.82 10.60
C PHE A 33 5.56 5.40 10.65
N TYR A 34 4.74 4.35 10.79
CA TYR A 34 5.24 2.97 10.87
C TYR A 34 5.89 2.52 9.55
N ASN A 35 5.34 2.92 8.41
CA ASN A 35 5.95 2.65 7.12
C ASN A 35 7.33 3.32 6.97
N ALA A 36 7.46 4.57 7.38
CA ALA A 36 8.75 5.27 7.38
C ALA A 36 9.75 4.65 8.39
N LEU A 37 9.27 4.32 9.60
CA LEU A 37 10.07 3.67 10.63
C LEU A 37 10.60 2.31 10.16
N SER A 38 9.82 1.56 9.38
CA SER A 38 10.24 0.26 8.83
C SER A 38 11.53 0.38 8.01
N GLY A 39 11.68 1.43 7.23
CA GLY A 39 12.90 1.70 6.46
C GLY A 39 14.12 1.99 7.33
N GLN A 40 13.93 2.75 8.42
CA GLN A 40 15.00 3.02 9.38
C GLN A 40 15.43 1.76 10.14
N LEU A 41 14.48 0.93 10.55
CA LEU A 41 14.75 -0.33 11.24
C LEU A 41 15.44 -1.34 10.31
N ALA A 42 14.99 -1.48 9.07
CA ALA A 42 15.57 -2.40 8.09
C ALA A 42 17.05 -2.11 7.81
N SER A 43 17.45 -0.83 7.86
CA SER A 43 18.88 -0.43 7.70
C SER A 43 19.73 -0.66 8.93
N SER A 44 19.13 -0.82 10.12
CA SER A 44 19.82 -0.81 11.41
C SER A 44 19.75 -2.14 12.15
N LEU A 45 18.76 -2.97 11.86
CA LEU A 45 18.46 -4.20 12.59
C LEU A 45 18.35 -5.40 11.63
N THR A 46 18.75 -6.56 12.14
CA THR A 46 18.50 -7.84 11.46
C THR A 46 17.14 -8.38 11.89
N ALA A 47 16.38 -8.90 10.94
CA ALA A 47 15.11 -9.57 11.24
C ALA A 47 15.32 -10.76 12.19
N VAL A 48 14.52 -10.82 13.26
CA VAL A 48 14.52 -11.95 14.23
C VAL A 48 13.96 -13.20 13.54
N LYS A 49 12.97 -13.02 12.68
CA LYS A 49 12.37 -14.03 11.81
C LYS A 49 12.17 -13.45 10.42
N ASN A 50 12.49 -14.26 9.41
CA ASN A 50 12.24 -13.94 8.01
C ASN A 50 11.90 -15.25 7.31
N GLU A 51 10.62 -15.50 7.13
CA GLU A 51 10.10 -16.77 6.62
C GLU A 51 9.05 -16.52 5.53
N GLN A 52 9.03 -17.40 4.53
CA GLN A 52 7.99 -17.37 3.51
C GLN A 52 6.74 -18.08 4.05
N VAL A 53 5.60 -17.40 4.02
CA VAL A 53 4.33 -17.88 4.53
C VAL A 53 3.35 -18.03 3.38
N SER A 54 2.66 -19.15 3.31
CA SER A 54 1.59 -19.41 2.33
C SER A 54 0.20 -19.52 2.97
N ALA A 55 0.12 -19.47 4.30
CA ALA A 55 -1.13 -19.57 5.05
C ALA A 55 -1.67 -18.20 5.42
N ALA A 56 -2.99 -18.11 5.62
CA ALA A 56 -3.66 -16.87 6.05
C ALA A 56 -3.28 -16.44 7.49
N THR A 57 -2.81 -17.38 8.31
CA THR A 57 -2.32 -17.12 9.66
C THR A 57 -0.96 -17.77 9.85
N TYR A 58 -0.07 -17.07 10.53
CA TYR A 58 1.26 -17.56 10.87
C TYR A 58 1.59 -17.23 12.33
N THR A 59 2.09 -18.22 13.05
CA THR A 59 2.48 -18.08 14.45
C THR A 59 4.00 -18.11 14.57
N VAL A 60 4.55 -17.07 15.17
CA VAL A 60 5.97 -17.03 15.56
C VAL A 60 6.07 -17.36 17.04
N GLU A 61 6.77 -18.45 17.34
CA GLU A 61 6.93 -18.93 18.72
C GLU A 61 8.27 -18.48 19.33
N ASN A 62 8.33 -18.51 20.65
CA ASN A 62 9.54 -18.28 21.44
C ASN A 62 10.21 -16.91 21.22
N LEU A 63 9.42 -15.88 20.92
CA LEU A 63 9.93 -14.52 20.85
C LEU A 63 10.23 -13.99 22.27
N PRO A 64 11.38 -13.33 22.49
CA PRO A 64 11.68 -12.65 23.75
C PRO A 64 10.68 -11.53 24.08
N ILE A 65 10.66 -11.06 25.32
CA ILE A 65 9.98 -9.83 25.69
C ILE A 65 10.61 -8.68 24.90
N GLY A 66 9.78 -7.86 24.25
CA GLY A 66 10.27 -6.75 23.42
C GLY A 66 9.20 -6.15 22.54
N SER A 67 9.59 -5.09 21.82
CA SER A 67 8.77 -4.48 20.77
C SER A 67 9.23 -4.99 19.41
N TYR A 68 8.27 -5.28 18.56
CA TYR A 68 8.49 -5.88 17.24
C TYR A 68 7.82 -5.07 16.16
N MET A 69 8.56 -4.80 15.10
CA MET A 69 8.01 -4.36 13.82
C MET A 69 7.70 -5.59 12.99
N VAL A 70 6.45 -5.71 12.56
CA VAL A 70 6.02 -6.79 11.66
C VAL A 70 5.84 -6.22 10.26
N LEU A 71 6.46 -6.87 9.29
CA LEU A 71 6.40 -6.52 7.87
C LEU A 71 5.90 -7.74 7.11
N VAL A 72 4.82 -7.57 6.36
CA VAL A 72 4.35 -8.55 5.39
C VAL A 72 4.68 -8.00 4.01
N MET A 73 5.28 -8.82 3.16
CA MET A 73 5.77 -8.40 1.85
C MET A 73 5.41 -9.44 0.79
N GLY A 74 5.11 -8.96 -0.41
CA GLY A 74 4.72 -9.80 -1.54
C GLY A 74 3.21 -10.00 -1.64
N GLY A 75 2.78 -10.87 -2.58
CA GLY A 75 1.36 -11.06 -2.88
C GLY A 75 0.77 -9.94 -3.75
N GLU A 76 -0.55 -9.90 -3.82
CA GLU A 76 -1.30 -8.96 -4.67
C GLU A 76 -1.81 -7.72 -3.92
N LYS A 77 -1.54 -7.63 -2.61
CA LYS A 77 -2.04 -6.56 -1.75
C LYS A 77 -0.91 -5.72 -1.18
N ALA A 78 -1.19 -4.45 -0.92
CA ALA A 78 -0.32 -3.59 -0.15
C ALA A 78 -0.53 -3.86 1.35
N HIS A 79 0.56 -4.16 2.05
CA HIS A 79 0.55 -4.48 3.48
C HIS A 79 1.17 -3.31 4.27
N GLU A 80 0.49 -2.88 5.32
CA GLU A 80 1.00 -1.83 6.19
C GLU A 80 1.96 -2.41 7.24
N ALA A 81 3.06 -1.70 7.50
CA ALA A 81 3.92 -2.04 8.63
C ALA A 81 3.18 -1.76 9.96
N TYR A 82 3.38 -2.61 10.96
CA TYR A 82 2.80 -2.35 12.28
C TYR A 82 3.74 -2.75 13.41
N LEU A 83 3.54 -2.10 14.55
CA LEU A 83 4.26 -2.36 15.79
C LEU A 83 3.40 -3.18 16.74
N THR A 84 4.03 -4.16 17.37
CA THR A 84 3.46 -4.92 18.46
C THR A 84 4.48 -5.09 19.58
N SER A 85 4.05 -5.54 20.75
CA SER A 85 4.97 -5.78 21.86
C SER A 85 4.55 -6.98 22.68
N ILE A 86 5.54 -7.79 23.03
CA ILE A 86 5.42 -8.85 24.03
C ILE A 86 5.89 -8.25 25.34
N ARG A 87 5.00 -8.14 26.31
CA ARG A 87 5.27 -7.54 27.62
C ARG A 87 5.23 -8.61 28.71
N ALA A 88 6.04 -8.44 29.72
CA ALA A 88 5.94 -9.25 30.93
C ALA A 88 4.59 -9.01 31.60
N THR A 89 3.89 -10.09 31.97
CA THR A 89 2.57 -10.04 32.61
C THR A 89 2.61 -10.42 34.07
N LYS A 90 3.67 -11.13 34.53
CA LYS A 90 3.81 -11.62 35.88
C LYS A 90 5.27 -11.66 36.30
N TYR A 91 5.51 -11.41 37.59
CA TYR A 91 6.81 -11.65 38.20
C TYR A 91 6.85 -13.07 38.80
N ASP A 92 7.79 -13.89 38.33
CA ASP A 92 8.06 -15.23 38.85
C ASP A 92 9.05 -15.12 40.01
N PHE A 93 8.56 -15.27 41.25
CA PHE A 93 9.36 -15.12 42.47
C PHE A 93 10.37 -16.26 42.61
N ASP A 94 10.09 -17.47 42.08
CA ASP A 94 10.99 -18.60 42.19
C ASP A 94 12.21 -18.44 41.28
N LYS A 95 12.01 -17.79 40.13
CA LYS A 95 13.06 -17.52 39.15
C LYS A 95 13.63 -16.11 39.25
N ALA A 96 13.09 -15.30 40.15
CA ALA A 96 13.45 -13.87 40.35
C ALA A 96 13.46 -13.08 39.01
N LYS A 97 12.46 -13.28 38.15
CA LYS A 97 12.35 -12.59 36.86
C LYS A 97 10.91 -12.35 36.43
N TRP A 98 10.75 -11.37 35.57
CA TRP A 98 9.50 -11.11 34.86
C TRP A 98 9.31 -12.14 33.76
N VAL A 99 8.10 -12.68 33.63
CA VAL A 99 7.72 -13.69 32.64
C VAL A 99 6.46 -13.26 31.91
N VAL A 100 6.27 -13.83 30.73
CA VAL A 100 4.99 -13.78 30.01
C VAL A 100 4.24 -15.07 30.37
N GLU A 101 3.04 -14.92 30.93
CA GLU A 101 2.15 -16.01 31.22
C GLU A 101 1.13 -16.09 30.08
N ASP A 102 1.12 -17.19 29.35
CA ASP A 102 0.20 -17.48 28.20
C ASP A 102 0.10 -16.33 27.17
N GLY A 103 1.25 -15.78 26.80
CA GLY A 103 1.31 -14.59 25.98
C GLY A 103 1.19 -14.88 24.49
N VAL A 104 -0.04 -14.96 23.95
CA VAL A 104 -0.28 -14.79 22.51
C VAL A 104 -0.61 -13.34 22.24
N VAL A 105 0.21 -12.68 21.43
CA VAL A 105 -0.12 -11.37 20.88
C VAL A 105 -0.66 -11.60 19.46
N ASN A 106 -1.95 -11.37 19.28
CA ASN A 106 -2.57 -11.40 17.97
C ASN A 106 -2.29 -10.09 17.25
N ALA A 107 -1.80 -10.19 16.04
CA ALA A 107 -1.58 -9.08 15.16
C ALA A 107 -2.32 -9.34 13.85
N GLU A 108 -3.16 -8.41 13.44
CA GLU A 108 -3.86 -8.49 12.16
C GLU A 108 -3.06 -7.73 11.11
N ASP A 109 -2.80 -8.39 9.99
CA ASP A 109 -2.22 -7.75 8.83
C ASP A 109 -3.25 -6.78 8.22
N LYS A 110 -2.87 -5.50 8.19
CA LYS A 110 -3.67 -4.47 7.53
C LYS A 110 -3.22 -4.37 6.08
N CYS A 111 -3.95 -5.06 5.23
CA CYS A 111 -3.77 -4.94 3.80
C CYS A 111 -4.88 -4.09 3.19
N LYS A 112 -4.51 -3.25 2.21
CA LYS A 112 -5.44 -2.48 1.41
C LYS A 112 -5.40 -2.99 -0.02
N THR A 113 -6.59 -3.24 -0.58
CA THR A 113 -6.76 -3.31 -2.02
C THR A 113 -7.13 -1.89 -2.45
N PRO A 114 -6.43 -1.29 -3.43
CA PRO A 114 -6.81 0.01 -3.94
C PRO A 114 -8.26 0.01 -4.40
N ASP A 115 -9.03 1.01 -3.99
CA ASP A 115 -10.36 1.23 -4.54
C ASP A 115 -10.22 1.69 -5.99
N VAL A 116 -11.04 1.11 -6.88
CA VAL A 116 -11.09 1.48 -8.29
C VAL A 116 -12.53 1.83 -8.65
N LYS A 117 -12.72 3.02 -9.19
CA LYS A 117 -14.01 3.51 -9.69
C LYS A 117 -13.88 3.83 -11.16
N LYS A 118 -14.85 3.38 -11.97
CA LYS A 118 -14.95 3.70 -13.39
C LYS A 118 -16.28 4.39 -13.67
N GLU A 119 -16.21 5.51 -14.36
CA GLU A 119 -17.37 6.29 -14.77
C GLU A 119 -17.34 6.56 -16.28
N GLU A 120 -18.51 6.68 -16.87
CA GLU A 120 -18.72 7.12 -18.25
C GLU A 120 -19.42 8.48 -18.32
N ASP A 121 -19.11 9.28 -19.32
CA ASP A 121 -19.72 10.60 -19.54
C ASP A 121 -21.16 10.53 -20.09
N LYS A 122 -21.60 9.32 -20.53
CA LYS A 122 -22.93 9.09 -21.12
C LYS A 122 -23.52 7.77 -20.64
N THR A 123 -24.75 7.79 -20.21
CA THR A 123 -25.51 6.59 -19.81
C THR A 123 -26.10 5.82 -21.00
N THR A 124 -26.20 6.46 -22.17
CA THR A 124 -26.69 5.89 -23.43
C THR A 124 -25.86 6.42 -24.59
N ALA A 125 -25.50 5.56 -25.53
CA ALA A 125 -24.77 5.92 -26.74
C ALA A 125 -25.37 5.20 -27.96
N ALA A 126 -25.39 5.87 -29.11
CA ALA A 126 -25.71 5.25 -30.38
C ALA A 126 -24.44 4.68 -31.02
N ILE A 127 -24.62 3.83 -32.04
CA ILE A 127 -23.48 3.30 -32.80
C ILE A 127 -22.74 4.48 -33.47
N GLY A 128 -21.44 4.55 -33.21
CA GLY A 128 -20.57 5.63 -33.70
C GLY A 128 -20.41 6.81 -32.76
N ASP A 129 -21.10 6.82 -31.61
CA ASP A 129 -20.88 7.86 -30.60
C ASP A 129 -19.57 7.63 -29.85
N LYS A 130 -18.87 8.75 -29.58
CA LYS A 130 -17.73 8.73 -28.69
C LYS A 130 -18.21 8.77 -27.23
N VAL A 131 -17.73 7.81 -26.42
CA VAL A 131 -17.95 7.75 -24.97
C VAL A 131 -16.60 7.94 -24.27
N THR A 132 -16.56 8.82 -23.28
CA THR A 132 -15.36 9.06 -22.47
C THR A 132 -15.49 8.32 -21.15
N PHE A 133 -14.43 7.64 -20.77
CA PHE A 133 -14.31 6.91 -19.50
C PHE A 133 -13.30 7.62 -18.60
N THR A 134 -13.64 7.68 -17.32
CA THR A 134 -12.74 8.11 -16.26
C THR A 134 -12.60 6.96 -15.28
N VAL A 135 -11.35 6.57 -14.98
CA VAL A 135 -11.03 5.54 -14.00
C VAL A 135 -10.18 6.14 -12.91
N ASP A 136 -10.70 6.13 -11.70
CA ASP A 136 -10.01 6.58 -10.49
C ASP A 136 -9.54 5.38 -9.68
N SER A 137 -8.29 5.40 -9.25
CA SER A 137 -7.72 4.35 -8.40
C SER A 137 -6.83 4.95 -7.33
N ASP A 138 -6.99 4.51 -6.09
CA ASP A 138 -6.11 4.90 -4.99
C ASP A 138 -4.69 4.38 -5.22
N VAL A 139 -3.69 5.20 -4.85
CA VAL A 139 -2.30 4.77 -4.82
C VAL A 139 -2.04 4.07 -3.49
N PRO A 140 -1.68 2.76 -3.49
CA PRO A 140 -1.42 2.05 -2.25
C PRO A 140 -0.14 2.55 -1.59
N THR A 141 -0.12 2.55 -0.25
CA THR A 141 1.07 2.88 0.53
C THR A 141 1.79 1.59 0.93
N TYR A 142 3.04 1.46 0.53
CA TYR A 142 3.89 0.33 0.90
C TYR A 142 4.86 0.72 2.02
N PRO A 143 5.26 -0.24 2.90
CA PRO A 143 6.36 -0.02 3.83
C PRO A 143 7.64 0.44 3.10
N ALA A 144 8.41 1.33 3.71
CA ALA A 144 9.64 1.85 3.10
C ALA A 144 10.70 0.75 2.83
N SER A 145 10.59 -0.39 3.52
CA SER A 145 11.43 -1.58 3.32
C SER A 145 10.88 -2.56 2.27
N ALA A 146 9.70 -2.30 1.68
CA ALA A 146 9.11 -3.18 0.69
C ALA A 146 10.00 -3.27 -0.58
N TYR A 147 10.06 -4.45 -1.16
CA TYR A 147 10.74 -4.71 -2.43
C TYR A 147 9.75 -5.31 -3.44
N ASN A 148 10.09 -5.23 -4.72
CA ASN A 148 9.24 -5.69 -5.82
C ASN A 148 7.83 -5.08 -5.78
N VAL A 149 7.78 -3.80 -5.39
CA VAL A 149 6.52 -3.06 -5.33
C VAL A 149 5.94 -2.94 -6.73
N ALA A 150 4.68 -3.35 -6.90
CA ALA A 150 3.97 -3.27 -8.16
C ALA A 150 2.65 -2.52 -7.99
N TYR A 151 2.33 -1.67 -8.96
CA TYR A 151 1.02 -1.05 -9.10
C TYR A 151 0.66 -1.08 -10.58
N GLU A 152 -0.39 -1.83 -10.90
CA GLU A 152 -0.82 -2.07 -12.27
C GLU A 152 -2.33 -1.81 -12.37
N LEU A 153 -2.76 -1.15 -13.43
CA LEU A 153 -4.16 -0.97 -13.80
C LEU A 153 -4.41 -1.61 -15.15
N GLU A 154 -5.45 -2.42 -15.22
CA GLU A 154 -5.87 -3.08 -16.43
C GLU A 154 -7.34 -2.78 -16.67
N ASP A 155 -7.73 -2.48 -17.90
CA ASP A 155 -9.11 -2.25 -18.26
C ASP A 155 -9.57 -3.16 -19.40
N THR A 156 -10.83 -3.54 -19.29
CA THR A 156 -11.52 -4.34 -20.30
C THR A 156 -12.83 -3.67 -20.70
N MET A 157 -13.16 -3.72 -21.98
CA MET A 157 -14.42 -3.21 -22.53
C MET A 157 -15.34 -4.32 -22.95
N ALA A 158 -16.64 -4.03 -22.95
CA ALA A 158 -17.64 -4.88 -23.56
C ALA A 158 -17.42 -4.95 -25.09
N GLU A 159 -17.88 -6.05 -25.68
CA GLU A 159 -17.91 -6.21 -27.12
C GLU A 159 -18.71 -5.09 -27.78
N GLY A 160 -18.26 -4.61 -28.91
CA GLY A 160 -18.89 -3.51 -29.66
C GLY A 160 -18.30 -2.13 -29.39
N LEU A 161 -17.38 -1.99 -28.41
CA LEU A 161 -16.64 -0.76 -28.19
C LEU A 161 -15.21 -0.88 -28.77
N THR A 162 -14.75 0.18 -29.40
CA THR A 162 -13.39 0.29 -29.93
C THR A 162 -12.63 1.39 -29.19
N PHE A 163 -11.52 1.05 -28.58
CA PHE A 163 -10.64 2.01 -27.91
C PHE A 163 -10.00 2.98 -28.91
N ASN A 164 -10.08 4.29 -28.63
CA ASN A 164 -9.59 5.33 -29.55
C ASN A 164 -8.08 5.63 -29.41
N GLY A 165 -7.37 4.98 -28.49
CA GLY A 165 -5.93 5.16 -28.31
C GLY A 165 -5.52 6.49 -27.66
N ASP A 166 -6.45 7.20 -27.02
CA ASP A 166 -6.30 8.56 -26.48
C ASP A 166 -6.13 8.58 -24.95
N LEU A 167 -5.63 7.48 -24.36
CA LEU A 167 -5.43 7.38 -22.92
C LEU A 167 -4.47 8.45 -22.38
N LYS A 168 -4.93 9.12 -21.33
CA LYS A 168 -4.13 10.01 -20.47
C LYS A 168 -4.19 9.52 -19.03
N ALA A 169 -3.06 9.59 -18.34
CA ALA A 169 -2.95 9.26 -16.92
C ALA A 169 -2.54 10.50 -16.12
N TYR A 170 -3.13 10.67 -14.96
CA TYR A 170 -2.88 11.78 -14.06
C TYR A 170 -2.60 11.27 -12.65
N GLY A 171 -1.63 11.89 -11.98
CA GLY A 171 -1.41 11.74 -10.54
C GLY A 171 -2.09 12.89 -9.80
N ILE A 172 -2.78 12.60 -8.71
CA ILE A 172 -3.52 13.57 -7.90
C ILE A 172 -3.00 13.51 -6.47
N ASN A 173 -2.71 14.67 -5.89
CA ASN A 173 -2.37 14.84 -4.47
C ASN A 173 -2.84 16.21 -3.96
N ALA A 174 -2.43 16.61 -2.75
CA ALA A 174 -2.80 17.91 -2.17
C ALA A 174 -2.34 19.13 -2.99
N ASN A 175 -1.34 18.96 -3.88
CA ASN A 175 -0.84 20.02 -4.75
C ASN A 175 -1.61 20.11 -6.07
N GLY A 176 -2.56 19.21 -6.31
CA GLY A 176 -3.42 19.20 -7.49
C GLY A 176 -3.20 17.99 -8.40
N LYS A 177 -3.66 18.13 -9.64
CA LYS A 177 -3.65 17.10 -10.68
C LYS A 177 -2.52 17.38 -11.67
N GLN A 178 -1.69 16.37 -11.93
CA GLN A 178 -0.56 16.42 -12.86
C GLN A 178 -0.64 15.31 -13.89
N GLU A 179 -0.46 15.61 -15.18
CA GLU A 179 -0.38 14.60 -16.24
C GLU A 179 0.92 13.81 -16.12
N LEU A 180 0.81 12.47 -16.17
CA LEU A 180 1.92 11.53 -16.10
C LEU A 180 2.44 11.19 -17.50
N THR A 181 3.75 11.01 -17.62
CA THR A 181 4.43 10.78 -18.89
C THR A 181 4.67 9.29 -19.13
N PRO A 182 4.18 8.70 -20.24
CA PRO A 182 4.53 7.35 -20.63
C PRO A 182 6.05 7.16 -20.76
N GLY A 183 6.55 6.04 -20.28
CA GLY A 183 7.99 5.72 -20.29
C GLY A 183 8.75 6.27 -19.09
N LYS A 184 8.17 7.17 -18.30
CA LYS A 184 8.74 7.70 -17.06
C LYS A 184 7.96 7.20 -15.84
N GLU A 185 6.73 7.67 -15.65
CA GLU A 185 5.89 7.28 -14.51
C GLU A 185 5.17 5.95 -14.73
N PHE A 186 4.90 5.58 -15.99
CA PHE A 186 4.26 4.31 -16.33
C PHE A 186 4.67 3.77 -17.70
N LYS A 187 4.47 2.47 -17.91
CA LYS A 187 4.52 1.79 -19.21
C LYS A 187 3.12 1.30 -19.55
N ALA A 188 2.71 1.52 -20.79
CA ALA A 188 1.43 1.06 -21.29
C ALA A 188 1.62 -0.11 -22.26
N ASP A 189 0.85 -1.17 -22.07
CA ASP A 189 0.68 -2.27 -23.01
C ASP A 189 -0.73 -2.18 -23.59
N TYR A 190 -0.81 -1.94 -24.88
CA TYR A 190 -2.06 -1.83 -25.64
C TYR A 190 -2.39 -3.11 -26.42
N THR A 191 -1.74 -4.22 -26.10
CA THR A 191 -2.03 -5.51 -26.74
C THR A 191 -3.46 -5.92 -26.40
N GLN A 192 -4.33 -5.80 -27.39
CA GLN A 192 -5.74 -6.16 -27.24
C GLN A 192 -5.90 -7.67 -27.27
N SER A 193 -6.69 -8.19 -26.35
CA SER A 193 -7.13 -9.60 -26.36
C SER A 193 -8.60 -9.68 -26.00
N THR A 194 -9.34 -10.55 -26.69
CA THR A 194 -10.76 -10.77 -26.42
C THR A 194 -10.94 -12.07 -25.65
N THR A 195 -11.65 -12.02 -24.54
CA THR A 195 -12.02 -13.18 -23.73
C THR A 195 -13.43 -12.98 -23.20
N ASP A 196 -14.31 -13.96 -23.37
CA ASP A 196 -15.69 -13.95 -22.87
C ASP A 196 -16.49 -12.70 -23.26
N GLY A 197 -16.41 -12.26 -24.53
CA GLY A 197 -17.12 -11.09 -25.04
C GLY A 197 -16.62 -9.75 -24.46
N LYS A 198 -15.43 -9.74 -23.85
CA LYS A 198 -14.76 -8.53 -23.37
C LYS A 198 -13.42 -8.37 -24.05
N THR A 199 -13.05 -7.16 -24.38
CA THR A 199 -11.75 -6.84 -24.96
C THR A 199 -10.90 -6.11 -23.92
N LYS A 200 -9.77 -6.70 -23.54
CA LYS A 200 -8.72 -6.00 -22.81
C LYS A 200 -8.16 -4.91 -23.71
N ILE A 201 -8.17 -3.65 -23.24
CA ILE A 201 -7.78 -2.51 -24.06
C ILE A 201 -6.40 -1.98 -23.73
N PHE A 202 -6.02 -2.04 -22.47
CA PHE A 202 -4.68 -1.69 -22.01
C PHE A 202 -4.36 -2.33 -20.68
N LYS A 203 -3.05 -2.44 -20.41
CA LYS A 203 -2.48 -2.67 -19.08
C LYS A 203 -1.42 -1.62 -18.83
N LEU A 204 -1.56 -0.88 -17.73
CA LEU A 204 -0.59 0.11 -17.30
C LEU A 204 0.19 -0.44 -16.12
N LYS A 205 1.50 -0.40 -16.22
CA LYS A 205 2.42 -0.73 -15.13
C LYS A 205 3.12 0.53 -14.70
N PHE A 206 2.86 0.97 -13.48
CA PHE A 206 3.43 2.20 -12.92
C PHE A 206 4.80 1.94 -12.29
N ASP A 207 5.70 2.91 -12.41
CA ASP A 207 6.89 2.99 -11.56
C ASP A 207 6.49 3.58 -10.22
N TYR A 208 6.32 2.72 -9.23
CA TYR A 208 5.85 3.15 -7.92
C TYR A 208 6.73 4.22 -7.29
N SER A 209 8.04 4.21 -7.53
CA SER A 209 8.96 5.23 -6.99
C SER A 209 8.63 6.64 -7.49
N GLN A 210 8.04 6.76 -8.67
CA GLN A 210 7.66 8.03 -9.28
C GLN A 210 6.24 8.48 -8.90
N ILE A 211 5.37 7.56 -8.47
CA ILE A 211 3.97 7.86 -8.19
C ILE A 211 3.59 7.80 -6.70
N LYS A 212 4.47 7.35 -5.83
CA LYS A 212 4.21 7.12 -4.40
C LYS A 212 3.73 8.35 -3.61
N ASP A 213 3.99 9.55 -4.12
CA ASP A 213 3.60 10.83 -3.50
C ASP A 213 2.24 11.34 -3.99
N TYR A 214 1.58 10.61 -4.89
CA TYR A 214 0.18 10.81 -5.23
C TYR A 214 -0.71 9.97 -4.33
N THR A 215 -1.93 10.44 -4.10
CA THR A 215 -2.96 9.71 -3.35
C THR A 215 -3.87 8.92 -4.29
N GLN A 216 -3.97 9.37 -5.56
CA GLN A 216 -4.87 8.80 -6.56
C GLN A 216 -4.24 8.88 -7.94
N ILE A 217 -4.52 7.88 -8.76
CA ILE A 217 -4.30 7.90 -10.21
C ILE A 217 -5.66 8.01 -10.90
N GLU A 218 -5.77 8.95 -11.81
CA GLU A 218 -6.92 9.07 -12.70
C GLU A 218 -6.50 8.73 -14.13
N LEU A 219 -7.26 7.87 -14.79
CA LEU A 219 -7.12 7.57 -16.22
C LEU A 219 -8.30 8.16 -16.95
N VAL A 220 -8.05 8.84 -18.08
CA VAL A 220 -9.09 9.35 -18.98
C VAL A 220 -8.82 8.84 -20.39
N TYR A 221 -9.79 8.20 -20.99
CA TYR A 221 -9.71 7.68 -22.36
C TYR A 221 -11.09 7.60 -22.99
N SER A 222 -11.14 7.33 -24.29
CA SER A 222 -12.42 7.20 -24.97
C SER A 222 -12.52 5.95 -25.85
N ALA A 223 -13.75 5.58 -26.14
CA ALA A 223 -14.10 4.54 -27.10
C ALA A 223 -15.28 4.98 -28.00
N THR A 224 -15.40 4.29 -29.11
CA THR A 224 -16.47 4.47 -30.10
C THR A 224 -17.12 3.15 -30.43
#